data_f6d257d8c9f2ea1eefa1dc6fb9387498
#
_entry.id   f6d257d8c9f2ea1eefa1dc6fb9387498
#
_cell.length_a   1.000
_cell.length_b   1.000
_cell.length_c   1.000
_cell.angle_alpha   90.00
_cell.angle_beta   90.00
_cell.angle_gamma   90.00
#
_symmetry.space_group_name_H-M   'P 1'
#
loop_
_entity.id
_entity.type
_entity.pdbx_description
1 polymer ?
#
loop_
_entity_poly.entity_id
_entity_poly.type
_entity_poly.pdbx_seq_one_letter_code
_entity_poly.pdbx_strand_id
1 'polypeptide(L)'
;MFLGKQDVKDVTYLNSEQLGDRSDARRAIFDVYCENQKGEKFIVEMQNVYQEFFKDRTIFYSTFPIREQAQRGRNWDFKLEAVYTIGLLNFNFAEGLDEAKHWHHEVKLMEVDTKKIFYDKLTYFYVEIPKFNKTEDELVTMYDKWMYVLKNLSVLMNRPAALQERVFTRLFEQAEISKFNPQELMQYEDSVNAYRDIVNAINTAKKDSFAEGRAEG
;
A
#
# COMPACT_ATOMS: atom_id res chain seq x y z
N MET A 1 10.44 -5.11 -6.57
CA MET A 1 9.08 -5.56 -6.86
C MET A 1 8.43 -4.66 -7.91
N PHE A 2 8.05 -3.42 -7.60
CA PHE A 2 7.43 -2.45 -8.52
C PHE A 2 8.45 -1.77 -9.44
N LEU A 3 9.62 -1.48 -8.91
CA LEU A 3 10.76 -0.96 -9.66
C LEU A 3 11.68 -2.11 -10.07
N GLY A 4 12.43 -1.94 -11.15
CA GLY A 4 13.38 -2.94 -11.63
C GLY A 4 14.42 -3.33 -10.57
N LYS A 5 14.92 -4.56 -10.60
CA LYS A 5 15.86 -5.12 -9.59
C LYS A 5 17.11 -4.29 -9.32
N GLN A 6 17.47 -3.36 -10.20
CA GLN A 6 18.70 -2.56 -10.10
C GLN A 6 18.51 -1.21 -9.40
N ASP A 7 17.26 -0.82 -9.12
CA ASP A 7 16.97 0.55 -8.70
C ASP A 7 17.03 0.75 -7.18
N VAL A 8 16.74 -0.28 -6.39
CA VAL A 8 16.76 -0.20 -4.92
C VAL A 8 17.74 -1.21 -4.36
N LYS A 9 18.87 -0.73 -3.84
CA LYS A 9 19.91 -1.56 -3.19
C LYS A 9 19.77 -1.54 -1.69
N ASP A 10 19.38 -0.40 -1.14
CA ASP A 10 19.22 -0.17 0.28
C ASP A 10 18.10 0.84 0.53
N VAL A 11 17.46 0.77 1.69
CA VAL A 11 16.42 1.68 2.12
C VAL A 11 16.67 2.15 3.56
N THR A 12 16.48 3.45 3.77
CA THR A 12 16.46 4.05 5.10
C THR A 12 15.02 4.34 5.48
N TYR A 13 14.57 3.81 6.62
CA TYR A 13 13.24 4.13 7.14
C TYR A 13 13.24 5.56 7.70
N LEU A 14 12.21 6.30 7.34
CA LEU A 14 11.98 7.68 7.76
C LEU A 14 10.83 7.75 8.77
N ASN A 15 10.65 8.90 9.40
CA ASN A 15 9.51 9.11 10.29
C ASN A 15 8.20 9.03 9.49
N SER A 16 7.36 8.07 9.82
CA SER A 16 6.07 7.86 9.16
C SER A 16 5.02 8.89 9.57
N GLU A 17 5.19 9.59 10.69
CA GLU A 17 4.31 10.69 11.09
C GLU A 17 4.82 12.01 10.53
N GLN A 18 4.09 12.57 9.59
CA GLN A 18 4.38 13.87 8.96
C GLN A 18 3.45 14.94 9.52
N LEU A 19 4.05 15.91 10.20
CA LEU A 19 3.34 17.05 10.76
C LEU A 19 3.12 18.11 9.67
N GLY A 20 1.92 18.72 9.64
CA GLY A 20 1.70 19.91 8.84
C GLY A 20 2.53 21.10 9.36
N ASP A 21 2.81 22.06 8.50
CA ASP A 21 3.65 23.24 8.83
C ASP A 21 3.05 24.17 9.89
N ARG A 22 1.79 23.98 10.24
CA ARG A 22 1.05 24.75 11.26
C ARG A 22 0.41 23.79 12.24
N SER A 23 0.17 24.25 13.46
CA SER A 23 -0.47 23.46 14.52
C SER A 23 -1.88 22.95 14.19
N ASP A 24 -2.56 23.60 13.23
CA ASP A 24 -3.89 23.26 12.73
C ASP A 24 -3.87 22.47 11.42
N ALA A 25 -2.68 22.27 10.83
CA ALA A 25 -2.56 21.51 9.58
C ALA A 25 -2.77 20.01 9.80
N ARG A 26 -3.43 19.36 8.83
CA ARG A 26 -3.65 17.91 8.86
C ARG A 26 -2.32 17.18 8.85
N ARG A 27 -2.22 16.17 9.72
CA ARG A 27 -1.10 15.23 9.74
C ARG A 27 -1.29 14.15 8.68
N ALA A 28 -0.19 13.62 8.18
CA ALA A 28 -0.18 12.37 7.46
C ALA A 28 0.56 11.33 8.29
N ILE A 29 -0.03 10.14 8.41
CA ILE A 29 0.60 8.99 9.03
C ILE A 29 0.66 7.92 7.96
N PHE A 30 1.87 7.49 7.62
CA PHE A 30 2.12 6.46 6.63
C PHE A 30 2.36 5.12 7.33
N ASP A 31 1.93 4.02 6.74
CA ASP A 31 2.27 2.69 7.28
C ASP A 31 3.77 2.44 7.17
N VAL A 32 4.37 2.75 6.01
CA VAL A 32 5.82 2.75 5.82
C VAL A 32 6.25 3.96 5.02
N TYR A 33 7.28 4.66 5.50
CA TYR A 33 7.94 5.74 4.78
C TYR A 33 9.44 5.48 4.74
N CYS A 34 10.04 5.47 3.55
CA CYS A 34 11.46 5.22 3.41
C CYS A 34 12.06 5.93 2.18
N GLU A 35 13.38 6.00 2.16
CA GLU A 35 14.12 6.50 1.01
C GLU A 35 15.20 5.50 0.59
N ASN A 36 15.54 5.47 -0.70
CA ASN A 36 16.63 4.67 -1.21
C ASN A 36 17.94 5.49 -1.32
N GLN A 37 19.03 4.82 -1.76
CA GLN A 37 20.35 5.42 -1.94
C GLN A 37 20.41 6.58 -2.95
N LYS A 38 19.35 6.80 -3.75
CA LYS A 38 19.25 7.92 -4.70
C LYS A 38 18.44 9.10 -4.13
N GLY A 39 17.95 9.00 -2.90
CA GLY A 39 17.06 9.98 -2.30
C GLY A 39 15.60 9.88 -2.77
N GLU A 40 15.25 8.86 -3.57
CA GLU A 40 13.87 8.62 -3.99
C GLU A 40 13.03 8.16 -2.80
N LYS A 41 11.83 8.70 -2.66
CA LYS A 41 10.94 8.50 -1.52
C LYS A 41 9.86 7.47 -1.82
N PHE A 42 9.58 6.62 -0.84
CA PHE A 42 8.57 5.57 -0.94
C PHE A 42 7.61 5.67 0.23
N ILE A 43 6.33 5.80 -0.09
CA ILE A 43 5.22 5.65 0.84
C ILE A 43 4.57 4.30 0.53
N VAL A 44 4.39 3.44 1.53
CA VAL A 44 3.60 2.21 1.39
C VAL A 44 2.41 2.31 2.34
N GLU A 45 1.22 2.09 1.81
CA GLU A 45 -0.06 2.09 2.51
C GLU A 45 -0.72 0.71 2.35
N MET A 46 -1.09 0.10 3.46
CA MET A 46 -1.84 -1.16 3.49
C MET A 46 -3.28 -0.87 3.89
N GLN A 47 -4.21 -1.00 2.93
CA GLN A 47 -5.60 -0.66 3.16
C GLN A 47 -6.49 -1.90 3.12
N ASN A 48 -7.06 -2.27 4.26
CA ASN A 48 -7.89 -3.47 4.39
C ASN A 48 -9.34 -3.27 3.95
N VAL A 49 -9.87 -2.07 4.08
CA VAL A 49 -11.28 -1.76 3.82
C VAL A 49 -11.37 -0.63 2.81
N TYR A 50 -12.30 -0.76 1.86
CA TYR A 50 -12.56 0.30 0.89
C TYR A 50 -12.89 1.62 1.58
N GLN A 51 -12.24 2.68 1.12
CA GLN A 51 -12.53 4.06 1.51
C GLN A 51 -12.79 4.87 0.25
N GLU A 52 -13.90 5.60 0.22
CA GLU A 52 -14.34 6.36 -0.95
C GLU A 52 -13.26 7.32 -1.47
N PHE A 53 -12.59 8.04 -0.57
CA PHE A 53 -11.56 9.03 -0.91
C PHE A 53 -10.13 8.48 -0.80
N PHE A 54 -9.92 7.19 -1.01
CA PHE A 54 -8.58 6.60 -0.89
C PHE A 54 -7.60 7.18 -1.93
N LYS A 55 -8.04 7.38 -3.17
CA LYS A 55 -7.21 8.00 -4.22
C LYS A 55 -6.79 9.41 -3.85
N ASP A 56 -7.75 10.23 -3.35
CA ASP A 56 -7.47 11.60 -2.89
C ASP A 56 -6.46 11.60 -1.73
N ARG A 57 -6.63 10.69 -0.79
CA ARG A 57 -5.71 10.52 0.35
C ARG A 57 -4.29 10.21 -0.11
N THR A 58 -4.11 9.30 -1.04
CA THR A 58 -2.78 8.93 -1.54
C THR A 58 -2.11 10.09 -2.30
N ILE A 59 -2.89 10.87 -3.06
CA ILE A 59 -2.40 12.10 -3.70
C ILE A 59 -1.99 13.12 -2.64
N PHE A 60 -2.84 13.37 -1.64
CA PHE A 60 -2.51 14.27 -0.53
C PHE A 60 -1.24 13.82 0.20
N TYR A 61 -1.10 12.54 0.51
CA TYR A 61 0.07 11.98 1.17
C TYR A 61 1.36 12.17 0.37
N SER A 62 1.32 12.04 -0.95
CA SER A 62 2.49 12.24 -1.80
C SER A 62 3.03 13.69 -1.78
N THR A 63 2.20 14.66 -1.35
CA THR A 63 2.64 16.07 -1.25
C THR A 63 3.66 16.28 -0.12
N PHE A 64 3.66 15.47 0.93
CA PHE A 64 4.58 15.62 2.05
C PHE A 64 6.03 15.38 1.63
N PRO A 65 6.41 14.22 1.06
CA PRO A 65 7.76 14.01 0.57
C PRO A 65 8.19 14.97 -0.55
N ILE A 66 7.25 15.51 -1.35
CA ILE A 66 7.56 16.54 -2.33
C ILE A 66 7.98 17.84 -1.61
N ARG A 67 7.19 18.27 -0.61
CA ARG A 67 7.47 19.48 0.18
C ARG A 67 8.72 19.35 1.03
N GLU A 68 8.97 18.17 1.60
CA GLU A 68 10.15 17.87 2.41
C GLU A 68 11.45 18.08 1.63
N GLN A 69 11.43 17.88 0.31
CA GLN A 69 12.59 18.10 -0.55
C GLN A 69 12.90 19.58 -0.80
N ALA A 70 11.96 20.49 -0.48
CA ALA A 70 12.16 21.93 -0.65
C ALA A 70 13.24 22.44 0.30
N GLN A 71 14.39 22.80 -0.25
CA GLN A 71 15.52 23.37 0.52
C GLN A 71 15.27 24.82 0.85
N ARG A 72 15.64 25.21 2.06
CA ARG A 72 15.64 26.63 2.45
C ARG A 72 16.84 27.34 1.81
N GLY A 73 16.61 28.49 1.15
CA GLY A 73 17.67 29.32 0.58
C GLY A 73 17.40 29.72 -0.87
N ARG A 74 18.28 30.64 -1.40
CA ARG A 74 18.12 31.19 -2.75
C ARG A 74 18.61 30.28 -3.89
N ASN A 75 19.31 29.19 -3.55
CA ASN A 75 20.05 28.36 -4.54
C ASN A 75 19.34 27.04 -4.84
N TRP A 76 18.08 26.84 -4.40
CA TRP A 76 17.33 25.65 -4.78
C TRP A 76 16.81 25.78 -6.21
N ASP A 77 17.18 24.83 -7.06
CA ASP A 77 16.84 24.77 -8.48
C ASP A 77 15.52 24.02 -8.78
N PHE A 78 14.71 23.74 -7.75
CA PHE A 78 13.45 22.99 -7.83
C PHE A 78 13.62 21.53 -8.33
N LYS A 79 14.82 21.00 -8.34
CA LYS A 79 15.05 19.61 -8.65
C LYS A 79 14.42 18.71 -7.56
N LEU A 80 13.54 17.81 -7.97
CA LEU A 80 12.96 16.81 -7.10
C LEU A 80 13.52 15.42 -7.43
N GLU A 81 13.71 14.60 -6.41
CA GLU A 81 13.85 13.15 -6.57
C GLU A 81 12.47 12.49 -6.63
N ALA A 82 12.41 11.26 -7.13
CA ALA A 82 11.14 10.60 -7.36
C ALA A 82 10.40 10.27 -6.06
N VAL A 83 9.08 10.33 -6.13
CA VAL A 83 8.15 9.94 -5.07
C VAL A 83 7.26 8.82 -5.59
N TYR A 84 7.28 7.71 -4.90
CA TYR A 84 6.48 6.52 -5.18
C TYR A 84 5.48 6.30 -4.04
N THR A 85 4.20 6.22 -4.37
CA THR A 85 3.15 5.84 -3.43
C THR A 85 2.60 4.47 -3.81
N ILE A 86 2.67 3.51 -2.90
CA ILE A 86 2.31 2.12 -3.14
C ILE A 86 1.13 1.77 -2.23
N GLY A 87 -0.05 1.60 -2.80
CA GLY A 87 -1.24 1.13 -2.11
C GLY A 87 -1.43 -0.37 -2.28
N LEU A 88 -1.33 -1.12 -1.17
CA LEU A 88 -1.65 -2.54 -1.10
C LEU A 88 -3.10 -2.69 -0.61
N LEU A 89 -4.02 -3.07 -1.50
CA LEU A 89 -5.45 -2.99 -1.27
C LEU A 89 -6.06 -4.38 -1.06
N ASN A 90 -6.69 -4.59 0.09
CA ASN A 90 -7.47 -5.81 0.35
C ASN A 90 -8.94 -5.65 -0.09
N PHE A 91 -9.16 -4.85 -1.12
CA PHE A 91 -10.44 -4.64 -1.80
C PHE A 91 -10.21 -4.34 -3.28
N ASN A 92 -11.28 -4.37 -4.07
CA ASN A 92 -11.25 -3.95 -5.46
C ASN A 92 -11.80 -2.53 -5.60
N PHE A 93 -11.22 -1.74 -6.50
CA PHE A 93 -11.83 -0.47 -6.88
C PHE A 93 -13.20 -0.72 -7.53
N ALA A 94 -14.22 0.04 -7.09
CA ALA A 94 -15.58 -0.10 -7.58
C ALA A 94 -15.78 0.45 -9.00
N GLU A 95 -14.91 1.35 -9.44
CA GLU A 95 -15.03 2.06 -10.71
C GLU A 95 -14.18 1.39 -11.78
N GLY A 96 -14.84 0.77 -12.75
CA GLY A 96 -14.54 0.61 -14.19
C GLY A 96 -13.12 0.52 -14.71
N LEU A 97 -12.10 0.26 -13.90
CA LEU A 97 -10.79 -0.22 -14.36
C LEU A 97 -10.90 -1.73 -14.60
N ASP A 98 -12.01 -2.12 -15.17
CA ASP A 98 -12.59 -3.42 -15.13
C ASP A 98 -12.04 -4.33 -16.24
N GLU A 99 -10.84 -4.78 -16.02
CA GLU A 99 -10.51 -6.11 -16.47
C GLU A 99 -10.29 -6.95 -15.20
N ALA A 100 -11.10 -7.99 -15.01
CA ALA A 100 -11.04 -8.89 -13.85
C ALA A 100 -9.65 -9.50 -13.61
N LYS A 101 -8.74 -9.34 -14.55
CA LYS A 101 -7.33 -9.77 -14.51
C LYS A 101 -6.35 -8.64 -14.24
N HIS A 102 -6.77 -7.37 -14.31
CA HIS A 102 -5.88 -6.23 -14.08
C HIS A 102 -5.92 -5.83 -12.61
N TRP A 103 -4.93 -6.22 -11.87
CA TRP A 103 -4.84 -6.02 -10.42
C TRP A 103 -3.65 -5.15 -9.97
N HIS A 104 -2.77 -4.79 -10.92
CA HIS A 104 -1.63 -3.91 -10.69
C HIS A 104 -1.76 -2.67 -11.56
N HIS A 105 -1.94 -1.52 -10.94
CA HIS A 105 -2.11 -0.23 -11.61
C HIS A 105 -0.86 0.62 -11.38
N GLU A 106 -0.24 1.06 -12.46
CA GLU A 106 0.82 2.07 -12.45
C GLU A 106 0.26 3.38 -12.99
N VAL A 107 0.21 4.40 -12.15
CA VAL A 107 -0.40 5.70 -12.46
C VAL A 107 0.67 6.79 -12.42
N LYS A 108 0.75 7.58 -13.51
CA LYS A 108 1.70 8.68 -13.70
C LYS A 108 0.99 9.90 -14.27
N LEU A 109 1.63 11.05 -14.16
CA LEU A 109 1.19 12.24 -14.87
C LEU A 109 1.44 12.07 -16.37
N MET A 110 0.38 12.20 -17.14
CA MET A 110 0.39 11.97 -18.58
C MET A 110 -0.21 13.17 -19.32
N GLU A 111 0.36 13.52 -20.46
CA GLU A 111 -0.23 14.47 -21.38
C GLU A 111 -1.41 13.81 -22.08
N VAL A 112 -2.59 14.46 -22.03
CA VAL A 112 -3.88 13.82 -22.37
C VAL A 112 -4.02 13.51 -23.85
N ASP A 113 -3.54 14.40 -24.72
CA ASP A 113 -3.73 14.25 -26.18
C ASP A 113 -2.74 13.24 -26.77
N THR A 114 -1.46 13.34 -26.41
CA THR A 114 -0.39 12.49 -26.94
C THR A 114 -0.24 11.16 -26.22
N LYS A 115 -0.87 11.00 -25.04
CA LYS A 115 -0.75 9.82 -24.17
C LYS A 115 0.70 9.52 -23.74
N LYS A 116 1.56 10.52 -23.74
CA LYS A 116 2.94 10.39 -23.28
C LYS A 116 3.08 10.75 -21.80
N ILE A 117 3.94 10.04 -21.11
CA ILE A 117 4.28 10.41 -19.72
C ILE A 117 4.92 11.79 -19.74
N PHE A 118 4.28 12.74 -19.04
CA PHE A 118 4.72 14.12 -18.92
C PHE A 118 5.75 14.25 -17.79
N TYR A 119 5.54 13.53 -16.68
CA TYR A 119 6.40 13.56 -15.52
C TYR A 119 6.48 12.17 -14.87
N ASP A 120 7.67 11.61 -14.79
CA ASP A 120 7.91 10.23 -14.36
C ASP A 120 8.34 10.09 -12.89
N LYS A 121 8.67 11.21 -12.22
CA LYS A 121 9.13 11.21 -10.83
C LYS A 121 8.00 11.21 -9.80
N LEU A 122 6.74 11.20 -10.21
CA LEU A 122 5.58 11.02 -9.35
C LEU A 122 4.78 9.83 -9.86
N THR A 123 4.86 8.72 -9.13
CA THR A 123 4.22 7.47 -9.55
C THR A 123 3.42 6.86 -8.41
N TYR A 124 2.22 6.39 -8.72
CA TYR A 124 1.37 5.64 -7.80
C TYR A 124 1.24 4.22 -8.32
N PHE A 125 1.40 3.26 -7.41
CA PHE A 125 1.12 1.86 -7.65
C PHE A 125 -0.07 1.45 -6.77
N TYR A 126 -1.12 0.91 -7.38
CA TYR A 126 -2.23 0.32 -6.64
C TYR A 126 -2.31 -1.15 -6.98
N VAL A 127 -2.38 -1.98 -5.94
CA VAL A 127 -2.38 -3.43 -6.06
C VAL A 127 -3.62 -3.98 -5.37
N GLU A 128 -4.57 -4.47 -6.18
CA GLU A 128 -5.81 -5.08 -5.71
C GLU A 128 -5.54 -6.55 -5.38
N ILE A 129 -5.13 -6.83 -4.14
CA ILE A 129 -4.73 -8.16 -3.67
C ILE A 129 -5.82 -9.24 -3.91
N PRO A 130 -7.13 -8.97 -3.73
CA PRO A 130 -8.17 -9.98 -3.96
C PRO A 130 -8.21 -10.52 -5.40
N LYS A 131 -7.82 -9.73 -6.39
CA LYS A 131 -7.77 -10.15 -7.80
C LYS A 131 -6.59 -11.08 -8.13
N PHE A 132 -5.59 -11.17 -7.28
CA PHE A 132 -4.47 -12.09 -7.45
C PHE A 132 -4.92 -13.53 -7.12
N ASN A 133 -4.97 -14.43 -8.10
CA ASN A 133 -5.54 -15.77 -7.96
C ASN A 133 -4.57 -16.90 -8.34
N LYS A 134 -3.26 -16.61 -8.45
CA LYS A 134 -2.27 -17.66 -8.72
C LYS A 134 -2.16 -18.62 -7.54
N THR A 135 -2.10 -19.91 -7.88
CA THR A 135 -1.78 -20.98 -6.93
C THR A 135 -0.27 -21.07 -6.69
N GLU A 136 0.15 -21.85 -5.70
CA GLU A 136 1.57 -22.04 -5.37
C GLU A 136 2.40 -22.50 -6.57
N ASP A 137 1.87 -23.40 -7.39
CA ASP A 137 2.54 -23.97 -8.57
C ASP A 137 2.72 -22.94 -9.72
N GLU A 138 1.96 -21.84 -9.69
CA GLU A 138 2.00 -20.79 -10.70
C GLU A 138 2.92 -19.62 -10.32
N LEU A 139 3.63 -19.70 -9.19
CA LEU A 139 4.51 -18.65 -8.68
C LEU A 139 5.85 -18.64 -9.39
N VAL A 140 5.95 -17.94 -10.51
CA VAL A 140 7.17 -17.87 -11.32
C VAL A 140 8.09 -16.73 -10.90
N THR A 141 7.51 -15.54 -10.71
CA THR A 141 8.29 -14.34 -10.43
C THR A 141 8.37 -14.03 -8.93
N MET A 142 9.40 -13.28 -8.51
CA MET A 142 9.48 -12.77 -7.13
C MET A 142 8.23 -11.92 -6.78
N TYR A 143 7.65 -11.25 -7.76
CA TYR A 143 6.43 -10.49 -7.61
C TYR A 143 5.23 -11.40 -7.29
N ASP A 144 5.05 -12.49 -8.05
CA ASP A 144 4.01 -13.49 -7.75
C ASP A 144 4.15 -14.04 -6.33
N LYS A 145 5.36 -14.36 -5.92
CA LYS A 145 5.67 -14.89 -4.58
C LYS A 145 5.28 -13.90 -3.47
N TRP A 146 5.63 -12.63 -3.64
CA TRP A 146 5.23 -11.59 -2.70
C TRP A 146 3.71 -11.40 -2.63
N MET A 147 3.05 -11.40 -3.79
CA MET A 147 1.59 -11.26 -3.84
C MET A 147 0.88 -12.44 -3.17
N TYR A 148 1.37 -13.64 -3.41
CA TYR A 148 0.86 -14.85 -2.76
C TYR A 148 1.00 -14.76 -1.23
N VAL A 149 2.16 -14.36 -0.76
CA VAL A 149 2.42 -14.18 0.68
C VAL A 149 1.52 -13.11 1.28
N LEU A 150 1.46 -11.92 0.69
CA LEU A 150 0.62 -10.82 1.19
C LEU A 150 -0.86 -11.21 1.27
N LYS A 151 -1.34 -12.01 0.31
CA LYS A 151 -2.73 -12.48 0.29
C LYS A 151 -3.01 -13.56 1.34
N ASN A 152 -2.07 -14.45 1.56
CA ASN A 152 -2.33 -15.70 2.29
C ASN A 152 -1.60 -15.79 3.64
N LEU A 153 -0.77 -14.81 4.03
CA LEU A 153 0.11 -14.90 5.21
C LEU A 153 -0.63 -15.31 6.49
N SER A 154 -1.85 -14.80 6.69
CA SER A 154 -2.67 -15.09 7.87
C SER A 154 -3.17 -16.54 7.96
N VAL A 155 -3.15 -17.29 6.84
CA VAL A 155 -3.63 -18.68 6.76
C VAL A 155 -2.51 -19.67 6.46
N LEU A 156 -1.31 -19.21 6.15
CA LEU A 156 -0.16 -20.06 5.88
C LEU A 156 0.44 -20.58 7.18
N MET A 157 0.09 -21.80 7.56
CA MET A 157 0.65 -22.48 8.75
C MET A 157 2.14 -22.81 8.61
N ASN A 158 2.59 -23.08 7.38
CA ASN A 158 3.97 -23.42 7.06
C ASN A 158 4.41 -22.66 5.81
N ARG A 159 5.73 -22.49 5.66
CA ARG A 159 6.29 -21.88 4.46
C ARG A 159 6.12 -22.81 3.25
N PRO A 160 5.42 -22.36 2.19
CA PRO A 160 5.27 -23.11 0.95
C PRO A 160 6.61 -23.46 0.30
N ALA A 161 6.63 -24.59 -0.44
CA ALA A 161 7.84 -25.05 -1.14
C ALA A 161 8.33 -24.07 -2.20
N ALA A 162 7.44 -23.31 -2.81
CA ALA A 162 7.77 -22.27 -3.79
C ALA A 162 8.48 -21.04 -3.18
N LEU A 163 8.48 -20.85 -1.86
CA LEU A 163 9.00 -19.67 -1.15
C LEU A 163 10.33 -19.97 -0.44
N GLN A 164 11.34 -20.40 -1.18
CA GLN A 164 12.63 -20.81 -0.59
C GLN A 164 13.66 -19.68 -0.42
N GLU A 165 13.39 -18.51 -0.98
CA GLU A 165 14.30 -17.38 -0.88
C GLU A 165 14.46 -16.90 0.57
N ARG A 166 15.67 -16.48 0.94
CA ARG A 166 16.03 -16.06 2.30
C ARG A 166 15.08 -14.97 2.87
N VAL A 167 14.56 -14.11 2.01
CA VAL A 167 13.62 -13.05 2.43
C VAL A 167 12.32 -13.63 2.99
N PHE A 168 11.79 -14.69 2.37
CA PHE A 168 10.59 -15.36 2.88
C PHE A 168 10.88 -16.19 4.12
N THR A 169 12.06 -16.82 4.21
CA THR A 169 12.48 -17.49 5.45
C THR A 169 12.41 -16.53 6.64
N ARG A 170 13.03 -15.34 6.49
CA ARG A 170 13.02 -14.31 7.54
C ARG A 170 11.60 -13.80 7.85
N LEU A 171 10.78 -13.63 6.82
CA LEU A 171 9.39 -13.19 7.00
C LEU A 171 8.59 -14.19 7.84
N PHE A 172 8.66 -15.49 7.52
CA PHE A 172 7.95 -16.52 8.25
C PHE A 172 8.47 -16.69 9.68
N GLU A 173 9.77 -16.55 9.91
CA GLU A 173 10.36 -16.54 11.25
C GLU A 173 9.83 -15.39 12.11
N GLN A 174 9.59 -14.22 11.52
CA GLN A 174 9.06 -13.05 12.22
C GLN A 174 7.52 -13.07 12.36
N ALA A 175 6.82 -13.63 11.36
CA ALA A 175 5.37 -13.70 11.35
C ALA A 175 4.80 -14.85 12.22
N GLU A 176 5.65 -15.67 12.85
CA GLU A 176 5.21 -16.78 13.70
C GLU A 176 4.63 -16.23 15.01
N ILE A 177 3.29 -16.16 15.09
CA ILE A 177 2.55 -15.62 16.23
C ILE A 177 2.91 -16.32 17.55
N SER A 178 3.27 -17.60 17.49
CA SER A 178 3.71 -18.36 18.66
C SER A 178 4.99 -17.82 19.32
N LYS A 179 5.74 -16.99 18.60
CA LYS A 179 6.95 -16.33 19.12
C LYS A 179 6.69 -14.91 19.65
N PHE A 180 5.48 -14.41 19.53
CA PHE A 180 5.14 -13.09 20.05
C PHE A 180 5.23 -13.10 21.57
N ASN A 181 5.85 -12.05 22.12
CA ASN A 181 5.75 -11.80 23.54
C ASN A 181 4.31 -11.35 23.92
N PRO A 182 3.93 -11.34 25.19
CA PRO A 182 2.56 -11.01 25.59
C PRO A 182 2.07 -9.64 25.09
N GLN A 183 2.96 -8.65 24.97
CA GLN A 183 2.61 -7.32 24.49
C GLN A 183 2.39 -7.30 22.98
N GLU A 184 3.22 -7.99 22.21
CA GLU A 184 3.05 -8.15 20.75
C GLU A 184 1.79 -8.91 20.41
N LEU A 185 1.50 -9.98 21.18
CA LEU A 185 0.28 -10.76 21.02
C LEU A 185 -0.97 -9.90 21.28
N MET A 186 -0.96 -9.11 22.37
CA MET A 186 -2.06 -8.18 22.68
C MET A 186 -2.26 -7.16 21.57
N GLN A 187 -1.21 -6.53 21.04
CA GLN A 187 -1.28 -5.57 19.94
C GLN A 187 -1.84 -6.22 18.67
N TYR A 188 -1.43 -7.46 18.39
CA TYR A 188 -1.96 -8.22 17.25
C TYR A 188 -3.46 -8.50 17.42
N GLU A 189 -3.89 -8.98 18.58
CA GLU A 189 -5.31 -9.25 18.88
C GLU A 189 -6.15 -7.99 18.81
N ASP A 190 -5.68 -6.87 19.34
CA ASP A 190 -6.36 -5.57 19.28
C ASP A 190 -6.54 -5.12 17.83
N SER A 191 -5.52 -5.28 16.98
CA SER A 191 -5.60 -4.91 15.56
C SER A 191 -6.59 -5.80 14.78
N VAL A 192 -6.63 -7.10 15.08
CA VAL A 192 -7.59 -8.05 14.49
C VAL A 192 -9.02 -7.73 14.92
N ASN A 193 -9.23 -7.39 16.19
CA ASN A 193 -10.56 -7.04 16.70
C ASN A 193 -11.05 -5.73 16.11
N ALA A 194 -10.21 -4.69 16.06
CA ALA A 194 -10.54 -3.41 15.42
C ALA A 194 -10.92 -3.60 13.94
N TYR A 195 -10.19 -4.46 13.21
CA TYR A 195 -10.54 -4.79 11.83
C TYR A 195 -11.91 -5.49 11.72
N ARG A 196 -12.18 -6.47 12.58
CA ARG A 196 -13.47 -7.18 12.61
C ARG A 196 -14.61 -6.25 12.90
N ASP A 197 -14.46 -5.32 13.83
CA ASP A 197 -15.48 -4.32 14.20
C ASP A 197 -15.80 -3.40 13.01
N ILE A 198 -14.78 -2.92 12.28
CA ILE A 198 -14.96 -2.11 11.07
C ILE A 198 -15.72 -2.90 10.00
N VAL A 199 -15.32 -4.14 9.73
CA VAL A 199 -15.98 -5.00 8.73
C VAL A 199 -17.43 -5.27 9.11
N ASN A 200 -17.69 -5.54 10.38
CA ASN A 200 -19.05 -5.77 10.89
C ASN A 200 -19.92 -4.51 10.77
N ALA A 201 -19.38 -3.34 11.09
CA ALA A 201 -20.09 -2.06 10.95
C ALA A 201 -20.45 -1.79 9.48
N ILE A 202 -19.51 -2.01 8.54
CA ILE A 202 -19.77 -1.85 7.11
C ILE A 202 -20.84 -2.84 6.61
N ASN A 203 -20.77 -4.10 7.04
CA ASN A 203 -21.73 -5.11 6.63
C ASN A 203 -23.13 -4.81 7.19
N THR A 204 -23.22 -4.27 8.39
CA THR A 204 -24.47 -3.83 8.99
C THR A 204 -25.04 -2.65 8.20
N ALA A 205 -24.26 -1.61 7.95
CA ALA A 205 -24.70 -0.45 7.17
C ALA A 205 -25.17 -0.83 5.75
N LYS A 206 -24.49 -1.78 5.10
CA LYS A 206 -24.93 -2.32 3.80
C LYS A 206 -26.29 -3.03 3.91
N LYS A 207 -26.50 -3.86 4.92
CA LYS A 207 -27.78 -4.56 5.13
C LYS A 207 -28.91 -3.58 5.37
N ASP A 208 -28.67 -2.55 6.20
CA ASP A 208 -29.65 -1.53 6.53
C ASP A 208 -30.02 -0.71 5.27
N SER A 209 -29.04 -0.28 4.50
CA SER A 209 -29.26 0.42 3.22
C SER A 209 -30.02 -0.43 2.20
N PHE A 210 -29.73 -1.74 2.12
CA PHE A 210 -30.50 -2.66 1.27
C PHE A 210 -31.94 -2.85 1.75
N ALA A 211 -32.17 -2.86 3.07
CA ALA A 211 -33.52 -2.98 3.65
C ALA A 211 -34.35 -1.72 3.41
N GLU A 212 -33.72 -0.52 3.57
CA GLU A 212 -34.34 0.77 3.29
C GLU A 212 -34.68 0.91 1.80
N GLY A 213 -33.77 0.61 0.89
CA GLY A 213 -34.02 0.67 -0.56
C GLY A 213 -35.08 -0.31 -1.06
N ARG A 214 -35.34 -1.43 -0.33
CA ARG A 214 -36.44 -2.34 -0.61
C ARG A 214 -37.77 -1.87 -0.07
N ALA A 215 -37.76 -1.03 0.96
CA ALA A 215 -38.98 -0.49 1.57
C ALA A 215 -39.53 0.73 0.80
N GLU A 216 -38.66 1.39 0.01
CA GLU A 216 -39.00 2.57 -0.80
C GLU A 216 -39.39 2.23 -2.27
N GLY A 217 -39.18 1.02 -2.75
CA GLY A 217 -39.52 0.52 -4.09
C GLY A 217 -40.62 -0.52 -4.07
#